data_0804e69f2c0da07fc3afb9b8aa71f1f5
#
_entry.id   0804e69f2c0da07fc3afb9b8aa71f1f5
#
_cell.length_a   1.000
_cell.length_b   1.000
_cell.length_c   1.000
_cell.angle_alpha   90.00
_cell.angle_beta   90.00
_cell.angle_gamma   90.00
#
_symmetry.space_group_name_H-M   'P 1'
#
loop_
_entity.id
_entity.type
_entity.pdbx_description
1 polymer ?
#
loop_
_entity_poly.entity_id
_entity_poly.type
_entity_poly.pdbx_seq_one_letter_code
_entity_poly.pdbx_strand_id
1 'polypeptide(L)'
;IRDRSCPNLPQIMEVGEKEGKTALLEEYVQGDTLGEILQGGLLTAAQAKQITRQLCMALWVLHALGVVHRDVKPDNVIIRGTEAVLIDFDASRIYKNENREDTQILGTTGFAAPEQYGLSQSDGRADIYALGVLLNIMLTGEHPSRKLASGRMGRIVQRCTMVNPEKRYKNILHLMEVL
;
A
#
# COMPACT_ATOMS: atom_id res chain seq x y z
N ILE A 1 -7.07 -14.65 2.64
CA ILE A 1 -6.36 -14.04 3.80
C ILE A 1 -6.59 -14.89 5.05
N ARG A 2 -7.83 -15.38 5.30
CA ARG A 2 -8.18 -16.15 6.50
C ARG A 2 -7.23 -17.31 6.82
N ASP A 3 -6.77 -18.01 5.79
CA ASP A 3 -5.91 -19.20 5.92
C ASP A 3 -4.40 -18.90 5.75
N ARG A 4 -4.03 -17.62 5.65
CA ARG A 4 -2.64 -17.18 5.48
C ARG A 4 -2.27 -16.18 6.57
N SER A 5 -1.49 -16.62 7.53
CA SER A 5 -0.92 -15.74 8.54
C SER A 5 0.15 -14.83 7.89
N CYS A 6 -0.05 -13.53 7.98
CA CYS A 6 0.94 -12.51 7.61
C CYS A 6 1.00 -11.49 8.76
N PRO A 7 2.15 -11.31 9.42
CA PRO A 7 2.26 -10.38 10.55
C PRO A 7 1.98 -8.92 10.17
N ASN A 8 2.05 -8.61 8.87
CA ASN A 8 1.85 -7.27 8.33
C ASN A 8 0.42 -7.02 7.79
N LEU A 9 -0.52 -7.94 8.09
CA LEU A 9 -1.96 -7.81 7.80
C LEU A 9 -2.74 -8.17 9.06
N PRO A 10 -3.90 -7.55 9.32
CA PRO A 10 -4.78 -7.96 10.40
C PRO A 10 -5.28 -9.40 10.18
N GLN A 11 -5.42 -10.14 11.25
CA GLN A 11 -6.01 -11.49 11.17
C GLN A 11 -7.51 -11.39 10.97
N ILE A 12 -8.04 -12.09 9.97
CA ILE A 12 -9.48 -12.21 9.78
C ILE A 12 -9.99 -13.35 10.68
N MET A 13 -10.84 -13.01 11.62
CA MET A 13 -11.41 -13.94 12.61
C MET A 13 -12.66 -14.59 12.04
N GLU A 14 -13.58 -13.79 11.49
CA GLU A 14 -14.87 -14.29 11.02
C GLU A 14 -15.35 -13.50 9.79
N VAL A 15 -16.02 -14.19 8.89
CA VAL A 15 -16.72 -13.59 7.75
C VAL A 15 -18.16 -14.05 7.80
N GLY A 16 -19.08 -13.11 7.91
CA GLY A 16 -20.51 -13.36 7.93
C GLY A 16 -21.24 -12.61 6.82
N GLU A 17 -22.47 -13.02 6.55
CA GLU A 17 -23.38 -12.32 5.66
C GLU A 17 -24.67 -12.00 6.42
N LYS A 18 -25.10 -10.74 6.35
CA LYS A 18 -26.36 -10.29 6.94
C LYS A 18 -27.03 -9.29 5.99
N GLU A 19 -28.28 -9.57 5.63
CA GLU A 19 -29.10 -8.69 4.78
C GLU A 19 -28.44 -8.33 3.45
N GLY A 20 -27.72 -9.29 2.83
CA GLY A 20 -27.02 -9.08 1.56
C GLY A 20 -25.72 -8.24 1.68
N LYS A 21 -25.28 -7.97 2.91
CA LYS A 21 -24.01 -7.29 3.21
C LYS A 21 -23.04 -8.26 3.84
N THR A 22 -21.78 -8.22 3.39
CA THR A 22 -20.70 -8.98 4.03
C THR A 22 -20.24 -8.23 5.29
N ALA A 23 -20.23 -8.95 6.41
CA ALA A 23 -19.64 -8.48 7.67
C ALA A 23 -18.31 -9.19 7.89
N LEU A 24 -17.28 -8.42 8.20
CA LEU A 24 -15.94 -8.90 8.48
C LEU A 24 -15.59 -8.60 9.94
N LEU A 25 -15.21 -9.64 10.69
CA LEU A 25 -14.61 -9.50 12.01
C LEU A 25 -13.11 -9.74 11.87
N GLU A 26 -12.33 -8.69 12.15
CA GLU A 26 -10.88 -8.74 12.05
C GLU A 26 -10.20 -8.34 13.35
N GLU A 27 -8.91 -8.65 13.46
CA GLU A 27 -8.06 -8.26 14.58
C GLU A 27 -8.06 -6.73 14.75
N TYR A 28 -8.27 -6.29 15.99
CA TYR A 28 -7.98 -4.90 16.35
C TYR A 28 -6.47 -4.74 16.52
N VAL A 29 -5.82 -4.07 15.58
CA VAL A 29 -4.38 -3.82 15.63
C VAL A 29 -4.10 -2.64 16.54
N GLN A 30 -3.49 -2.92 17.70
CA GLN A 30 -3.11 -1.87 18.65
C GLN A 30 -1.78 -1.24 18.26
N GLY A 31 -1.71 0.10 18.19
CA GLY A 31 -0.52 0.89 17.86
C GLY A 31 -0.90 2.26 17.33
N ASP A 32 0.10 3.09 17.06
CA ASP A 32 -0.09 4.39 16.42
C ASP A 32 -0.08 4.23 14.90
N THR A 33 -0.84 5.04 14.21
CA THR A 33 -0.75 5.12 12.75
C THR A 33 0.59 5.71 12.34
N LEU A 34 1.08 5.31 11.19
CA LEU A 34 2.30 5.91 10.63
C LEU A 34 2.10 7.42 10.41
N GLY A 35 0.86 7.87 10.13
CA GLY A 35 0.51 9.28 10.04
C GLY A 35 0.77 10.04 11.33
N GLU A 36 0.33 9.49 12.47
CA GLU A 36 0.59 10.08 13.80
C GLU A 36 2.09 10.12 14.12
N ILE A 37 2.82 9.03 13.84
CA ILE A 37 4.27 8.97 14.05
C ILE A 37 5.00 10.05 13.23
N LEU A 38 4.60 10.27 11.98
CA LEU A 38 5.22 11.26 11.10
C LEU A 38 4.95 12.71 11.54
N GLN A 39 3.93 12.97 12.37
CA GLN A 39 3.76 14.29 13.01
C GLN A 39 4.91 14.59 14.00
N GLY A 40 5.50 13.57 14.59
CA GLY A 40 6.67 13.69 15.48
C GLY A 40 7.99 13.88 14.75
N GLY A 41 8.06 13.69 13.44
CA GLY A 41 9.26 13.89 12.63
C GLY A 41 9.46 12.82 11.55
N LEU A 42 10.51 13.01 10.77
CA LEU A 42 10.87 12.12 9.67
C LEU A 42 11.56 10.84 10.17
N LEU A 43 11.40 9.78 9.41
CA LEU A 43 12.07 8.52 9.70
C LEU A 43 13.49 8.50 9.10
N THR A 44 14.37 7.74 9.75
CA THR A 44 15.67 7.39 9.15
C THR A 44 15.48 6.50 7.93
N ALA A 45 16.48 6.50 7.05
CA ALA A 45 16.44 5.63 5.85
C ALA A 45 16.32 4.13 6.22
N ALA A 46 16.88 3.72 7.36
CA ALA A 46 16.78 2.34 7.84
C ALA A 46 15.33 1.99 8.27
N GLN A 47 14.69 2.87 9.05
CA GLN A 47 13.29 2.69 9.48
C GLN A 47 12.33 2.69 8.29
N ALA A 48 12.44 3.69 7.40
CA ALA A 48 11.60 3.79 6.21
C ALA A 48 11.74 2.55 5.30
N LYS A 49 12.97 2.06 5.11
CA LYS A 49 13.25 0.83 4.37
C LYS A 49 12.59 -0.39 5.04
N GLN A 50 12.72 -0.54 6.37
CA GLN A 50 12.14 -1.66 7.11
C GLN A 50 10.63 -1.69 6.97
N ILE A 51 9.96 -0.56 7.23
CA ILE A 51 8.51 -0.42 7.07
C ILE A 51 8.09 -0.75 5.63
N THR A 52 8.78 -0.18 4.63
CA THR A 52 8.47 -0.45 3.22
C THR A 52 8.59 -1.94 2.88
N ARG A 53 9.61 -2.65 3.39
CA ARG A 53 9.75 -4.10 3.18
C ARG A 53 8.60 -4.90 3.81
N GLN A 54 8.16 -4.52 5.00
CA GLN A 54 7.04 -5.16 5.68
C GLN A 54 5.73 -4.94 4.91
N LEU A 55 5.50 -3.73 4.42
CA LEU A 55 4.35 -3.44 3.55
C LEU A 55 4.43 -4.19 2.21
N CYS A 56 5.63 -4.39 1.65
CA CYS A 56 5.80 -5.27 0.49
C CYS A 56 5.36 -6.70 0.79
N MET A 57 5.63 -7.23 1.98
CA MET A 57 5.17 -8.58 2.39
C MET A 57 3.64 -8.65 2.46
N ALA A 58 2.99 -7.65 3.08
CA ALA A 58 1.54 -7.54 3.10
C ALA A 58 0.93 -7.53 1.69
N LEU A 59 1.42 -6.63 0.84
CA LEU A 59 0.97 -6.48 -0.54
C LEU A 59 1.25 -7.73 -1.38
N TRP A 60 2.37 -8.42 -1.14
CA TRP A 60 2.64 -9.67 -1.84
C TRP A 60 1.58 -10.74 -1.55
N VAL A 61 1.16 -10.89 -0.28
CA VAL A 61 0.09 -11.82 0.09
C VAL A 61 -1.22 -11.43 -0.60
N LEU A 62 -1.59 -10.15 -0.62
CA LEU A 62 -2.80 -9.67 -1.28
C LEU A 62 -2.75 -9.91 -2.80
N HIS A 63 -1.65 -9.53 -3.45
CA HIS A 63 -1.48 -9.68 -4.90
C HIS A 63 -1.48 -11.16 -5.32
N ALA A 64 -0.93 -12.07 -4.50
CA ALA A 64 -1.00 -13.51 -4.76
C ALA A 64 -2.43 -14.06 -4.71
N LEU A 65 -3.35 -13.37 -4.04
CA LEU A 65 -4.79 -13.65 -4.00
C LEU A 65 -5.57 -12.87 -5.07
N GLY A 66 -4.89 -12.13 -5.93
CA GLY A 66 -5.50 -11.27 -6.93
C GLY A 66 -6.15 -10.00 -6.34
N VAL A 67 -5.82 -9.63 -5.11
CA VAL A 67 -6.37 -8.43 -4.44
C VAL A 67 -5.41 -7.27 -4.60
N VAL A 68 -5.89 -6.13 -5.06
CA VAL A 68 -5.18 -4.84 -5.09
C VAL A 68 -5.74 -3.96 -3.97
N HIS A 69 -4.87 -3.40 -3.13
CA HIS A 69 -5.27 -2.63 -1.94
C HIS A 69 -5.84 -1.24 -2.29
N ARG A 70 -5.16 -0.49 -3.18
CA ARG A 70 -5.57 0.79 -3.79
C ARG A 70 -5.57 2.01 -2.87
N ASP A 71 -5.35 1.86 -1.57
CA ASP A 71 -5.31 2.98 -0.61
C ASP A 71 -4.16 2.87 0.40
N VAL A 72 -2.95 2.57 -0.09
CA VAL A 72 -1.73 2.55 0.74
C VAL A 72 -1.34 3.98 1.08
N LYS A 73 -1.48 4.36 2.37
CA LYS A 73 -1.18 5.70 2.89
C LYS A 73 -0.78 5.62 4.37
N PRO A 74 -0.23 6.71 4.97
CA PRO A 74 0.20 6.69 6.37
C PRO A 74 -0.90 6.31 7.36
N ASP A 75 -2.14 6.77 7.14
CA ASP A 75 -3.26 6.52 8.05
C ASP A 75 -3.74 5.05 8.03
N ASN A 76 -3.42 4.32 6.95
CA ASN A 76 -3.76 2.91 6.78
C ASN A 76 -2.60 1.97 7.15
N VAL A 77 -1.59 2.46 7.85
CA VAL A 77 -0.47 1.67 8.37
C VAL A 77 -0.37 1.88 9.87
N ILE A 78 -0.55 0.82 10.66
CA ILE A 78 -0.35 0.84 12.11
C ILE A 78 1.03 0.27 12.43
N ILE A 79 1.75 0.93 13.33
CA ILE A 79 3.02 0.44 13.85
C ILE A 79 2.79 -0.24 15.20
N ARG A 80 2.86 -1.55 15.19
CA ARG A 80 2.75 -2.43 16.36
C ARG A 80 4.15 -2.83 16.83
N GLY A 81 4.72 -2.09 17.78
CA GLY A 81 6.12 -2.29 18.17
C GLY A 81 7.07 -2.02 17.03
N THR A 82 7.63 -3.05 16.40
CA THR A 82 8.52 -2.95 15.23
C THR A 82 7.87 -3.40 13.92
N GLU A 83 6.61 -3.80 13.97
CA GLU A 83 5.87 -4.32 12.84
C GLU A 83 4.96 -3.24 12.24
N ALA A 84 5.03 -3.07 10.93
CA ALA A 84 4.07 -2.28 10.16
C ALA A 84 2.93 -3.19 9.67
N VAL A 85 1.71 -2.87 10.04
CA VAL A 85 0.50 -3.62 9.67
C VAL A 85 -0.34 -2.74 8.75
N LEU A 86 -0.63 -3.25 7.56
CA LEU A 86 -1.49 -2.58 6.57
C LEU A 86 -2.95 -2.92 6.87
N ILE A 87 -3.76 -1.89 7.07
CA ILE A 87 -5.17 -1.99 7.44
C ILE A 87 -6.07 -1.30 6.42
N ASP A 88 -7.38 -1.44 6.56
CA ASP A 88 -8.42 -0.79 5.76
C ASP A 88 -8.46 -1.25 4.30
N PHE A 89 -9.35 -2.20 4.03
CA PHE A 89 -9.54 -2.81 2.71
C PHE A 89 -10.75 -2.26 1.95
N ASP A 90 -11.34 -1.15 2.38
CA ASP A 90 -12.58 -0.61 1.78
C ASP A 90 -12.42 -0.23 0.30
N ALA A 91 -11.22 0.24 -0.08
CA ALA A 91 -10.90 0.55 -1.47
C ALA A 91 -10.40 -0.66 -2.28
N SER A 92 -10.20 -1.81 -1.62
CA SER A 92 -9.57 -2.98 -2.23
C SER A 92 -10.45 -3.62 -3.30
N ARG A 93 -9.81 -4.20 -4.29
CA ARG A 93 -10.50 -4.87 -5.41
C ARG A 93 -9.83 -6.18 -5.79
N ILE A 94 -10.68 -7.17 -6.13
CA ILE A 94 -10.20 -8.39 -6.78
C ILE A 94 -9.92 -8.07 -8.25
N TYR A 95 -8.66 -8.22 -8.66
CA TYR A 95 -8.26 -8.10 -10.06
C TYR A 95 -8.84 -9.27 -10.86
N LYS A 96 -9.68 -8.97 -11.84
CA LYS A 96 -10.24 -9.95 -12.79
C LYS A 96 -9.64 -9.68 -14.16
N ASN A 97 -9.12 -10.71 -14.83
CA ASN A 97 -8.57 -10.62 -16.20
C ASN A 97 -9.59 -10.21 -17.27
N GLU A 98 -10.84 -10.01 -16.91
CA GLU A 98 -11.87 -9.46 -17.79
C GLU A 98 -11.75 -7.94 -17.81
N ASN A 99 -11.72 -7.34 -19.01
CA ASN A 99 -11.68 -5.90 -19.29
C ASN A 99 -12.88 -5.14 -18.67
N ARG A 100 -12.92 -5.04 -17.34
CA ARG A 100 -13.90 -4.22 -16.63
C ARG A 100 -13.19 -2.99 -16.10
N GLU A 101 -13.62 -1.84 -16.60
CA GLU A 101 -13.20 -0.53 -16.11
C GLU A 101 -13.42 -0.42 -14.59
N ASP A 102 -12.56 0.34 -13.92
CA ASP A 102 -12.79 0.68 -12.54
C ASP A 102 -14.03 1.57 -12.44
N THR A 103 -15.11 1.03 -11.89
CA THR A 103 -16.44 1.67 -11.86
C THR A 103 -16.54 2.83 -10.89
N GLN A 104 -15.53 3.04 -10.04
CA GLN A 104 -15.47 4.14 -9.06
C GLN A 104 -14.04 4.66 -8.96
N ILE A 105 -13.92 5.98 -8.95
CA ILE A 105 -12.68 6.67 -8.60
C ILE A 105 -12.49 6.49 -7.10
N LEU A 106 -11.63 5.56 -6.70
CA LEU A 106 -11.31 5.27 -5.30
C LEU A 106 -9.81 5.46 -5.08
N GLY A 107 -9.47 6.02 -3.95
CA GLY A 107 -8.10 6.27 -3.52
C GLY A 107 -7.94 7.67 -2.94
N THR A 108 -6.97 7.82 -2.06
CA THR A 108 -6.69 9.10 -1.41
C THR A 108 -5.88 10.01 -2.33
N THR A 109 -6.35 11.23 -2.56
CA THR A 109 -5.65 12.25 -3.35
C THR A 109 -4.20 12.40 -2.89
N GLY A 110 -3.26 12.32 -3.83
CA GLY A 110 -1.83 12.37 -3.56
C GLY A 110 -1.16 11.02 -3.35
N PHE A 111 -1.90 9.94 -3.05
CA PHE A 111 -1.38 8.57 -2.94
C PHE A 111 -1.84 7.66 -4.08
N ALA A 112 -3.05 7.87 -4.58
CA ALA A 112 -3.61 7.07 -5.64
C ALA A 112 -2.81 7.22 -6.93
N ALA A 113 -2.56 6.09 -7.60
CA ALA A 113 -1.86 6.06 -8.87
C ALA A 113 -2.71 6.73 -9.97
N PRO A 114 -2.07 7.36 -10.99
CA PRO A 114 -2.79 8.06 -12.05
C PRO A 114 -3.87 7.22 -12.76
N GLU A 115 -3.63 5.93 -12.96
CA GLU A 115 -4.59 5.01 -13.57
C GLU A 115 -5.85 4.78 -12.72
N GLN A 116 -5.80 5.01 -11.41
CA GLN A 116 -6.98 4.91 -10.53
C GLN A 116 -8.00 6.02 -10.79
N TYR A 117 -7.59 7.13 -11.42
CA TYR A 117 -8.46 8.23 -11.85
C TYR A 117 -8.95 8.08 -13.29
N GLY A 118 -8.46 7.09 -14.01
CA GLY A 118 -8.78 6.83 -15.41
C GLY A 118 -9.78 5.68 -15.60
N LEU A 119 -10.04 5.38 -16.87
CA LEU A 119 -10.96 4.33 -17.30
C LEU A 119 -10.28 2.94 -17.38
N SER A 120 -9.01 2.82 -16.98
CA SER A 120 -8.28 1.56 -17.03
C SER A 120 -8.35 0.84 -15.69
N GLN A 121 -8.45 -0.48 -15.72
CA GLN A 121 -8.38 -1.30 -14.52
C GLN A 121 -6.98 -1.18 -13.87
N SER A 122 -6.94 -0.82 -12.59
CA SER A 122 -5.70 -0.80 -11.81
C SER A 122 -5.31 -2.23 -11.39
N ASP A 123 -4.02 -2.54 -11.50
CA ASP A 123 -3.41 -3.79 -11.00
C ASP A 123 -2.48 -3.52 -9.80
N GLY A 124 -1.77 -4.55 -9.32
CA GLY A 124 -0.86 -4.43 -8.18
C GLY A 124 0.23 -3.35 -8.32
N ARG A 125 0.46 -2.80 -9.51
CA ARG A 125 1.39 -1.70 -9.74
C ARG A 125 0.83 -0.34 -9.27
N ALA A 126 -0.48 -0.24 -9.01
CA ALA A 126 -1.07 0.90 -8.32
C ALA A 126 -0.59 0.96 -6.86
N ASP A 127 -0.53 -0.18 -6.17
CA ASP A 127 0.00 -0.26 -4.80
C ASP A 127 1.52 0.06 -4.77
N ILE A 128 2.28 -0.33 -5.80
CA ILE A 128 3.70 0.05 -5.94
C ILE A 128 3.86 1.56 -6.04
N TYR A 129 2.99 2.25 -6.77
CA TYR A 129 2.99 3.71 -6.87
C TYR A 129 2.75 4.34 -5.48
N ALA A 130 1.67 3.95 -4.82
CA ALA A 130 1.30 4.46 -3.50
C ALA A 130 2.40 4.19 -2.46
N LEU A 131 3.01 3.00 -2.47
CA LEU A 131 4.12 2.65 -1.60
C LEU A 131 5.38 3.49 -1.88
N GLY A 132 5.64 3.83 -3.15
CA GLY A 132 6.69 4.77 -3.52
C GLY A 132 6.46 6.18 -2.98
N VAL A 133 5.23 6.69 -3.06
CA VAL A 133 4.84 7.97 -2.45
C VAL A 133 5.04 7.91 -0.94
N LEU A 134 4.55 6.85 -0.28
CA LEU A 134 4.68 6.66 1.16
C LEU A 134 6.16 6.62 1.61
N LEU A 135 7.02 5.88 0.90
CA LEU A 135 8.46 5.84 1.16
C LEU A 135 9.08 7.25 1.10
N ASN A 136 8.69 8.04 0.11
CA ASN A 136 9.18 9.41 -0.01
C ASN A 136 8.73 10.29 1.15
N ILE A 137 7.46 10.19 1.55
CA ILE A 137 6.91 10.97 2.67
C ILE A 137 7.61 10.61 3.98
N MET A 138 7.86 9.34 4.25
CA MET A 138 8.63 8.91 5.42
C MET A 138 10.03 9.56 5.49
N LEU A 139 10.66 9.78 4.33
CA LEU A 139 12.03 10.30 4.24
C LEU A 139 12.12 11.82 4.15
N THR A 140 11.11 12.50 3.61
CA THR A 140 11.18 13.93 3.26
C THR A 140 10.05 14.78 3.84
N GLY A 141 8.98 14.16 4.32
CA GLY A 141 7.74 14.82 4.76
C GLY A 141 6.89 15.35 3.61
N GLU A 142 7.30 15.17 2.35
CA GLU A 142 6.66 15.77 1.19
C GLU A 142 6.34 14.75 0.10
N HIS A 143 5.33 15.06 -0.71
CA HIS A 143 5.03 14.28 -1.92
C HIS A 143 6.21 14.32 -2.91
N PRO A 144 6.51 13.21 -3.64
CA PRO A 144 7.66 13.14 -4.56
C PRO A 144 7.69 14.22 -5.65
N SER A 145 6.54 14.78 -6.01
CA SER A 145 6.46 15.88 -6.99
C SER A 145 6.96 17.23 -6.44
N ARG A 146 7.04 17.37 -5.11
CA ARG A 146 7.57 18.58 -4.45
C ARG A 146 9.01 18.40 -4.03
N LYS A 147 9.31 17.27 -3.40
CA LYS A 147 10.66 16.96 -2.91
C LYS A 147 10.92 15.47 -3.01
N LEU A 148 11.90 15.10 -3.81
CA LEU A 148 12.30 13.70 -3.96
C LEU A 148 13.39 13.36 -2.94
N ALA A 149 13.31 12.20 -2.31
CA ALA A 149 14.36 11.67 -1.46
C ALA A 149 15.68 11.54 -2.24
N SER A 150 16.79 11.64 -1.55
CA SER A 150 18.13 11.59 -2.17
C SER A 150 18.66 10.16 -2.35
N GLY A 151 19.69 10.01 -3.16
CA GLY A 151 20.48 8.80 -3.29
C GLY A 151 19.70 7.59 -3.83
N ARG A 152 20.00 6.41 -3.28
CA ARG A 152 19.38 5.14 -3.73
C ARG A 152 17.86 5.13 -3.51
N MET A 153 17.38 5.64 -2.37
CA MET A 153 15.96 5.67 -2.05
C MET A 153 15.19 6.56 -3.02
N GLY A 154 15.73 7.72 -3.38
CA GLY A 154 15.12 8.59 -4.38
C GLY A 154 14.97 7.93 -5.75
N ARG A 155 15.95 7.15 -6.20
CA ARG A 155 15.85 6.39 -7.46
C ARG A 155 14.75 5.31 -7.40
N ILE A 156 14.59 4.66 -6.25
CA ILE A 156 13.53 3.68 -6.02
C ILE A 156 12.17 4.37 -6.08
N VAL A 157 12.00 5.46 -5.32
CA VAL A 157 10.77 6.28 -5.32
C VAL A 157 10.43 6.73 -6.74
N GLN A 158 11.37 7.32 -7.45
CA GLN A 158 11.16 7.79 -8.82
C GLN A 158 10.65 6.69 -9.75
N ARG A 159 11.19 5.47 -9.64
CA ARG A 159 10.73 4.35 -10.43
C ARG A 159 9.33 3.87 -10.00
N CYS A 160 9.04 3.82 -8.71
CA CYS A 160 7.71 3.46 -8.22
C CYS A 160 6.64 4.43 -8.73
N THR A 161 6.95 5.74 -8.75
CA THR A 161 6.00 6.81 -9.05
C THR A 161 5.95 7.23 -10.52
N MET A 162 6.45 6.39 -11.43
CA MET A 162 6.28 6.61 -12.87
C MET A 162 4.79 6.63 -13.23
N VAL A 163 4.38 7.62 -14.07
CA VAL A 163 2.99 7.75 -14.53
C VAL A 163 2.55 6.51 -15.28
N ASN A 164 3.38 6.00 -16.20
CA ASN A 164 3.12 4.77 -16.93
C ASN A 164 3.44 3.55 -16.02
N PRO A 165 2.45 2.70 -15.68
CA PRO A 165 2.66 1.50 -14.85
C PRO A 165 3.71 0.53 -15.39
N GLU A 166 3.85 0.44 -16.74
CA GLU A 166 4.85 -0.44 -17.39
C GLU A 166 6.31 -0.03 -17.09
N LYS A 167 6.54 1.22 -16.70
CA LYS A 167 7.87 1.73 -16.32
C LYS A 167 8.19 1.55 -14.84
N ARG A 168 7.23 1.15 -14.02
CA ARG A 168 7.42 0.83 -12.60
C ARG A 168 8.12 -0.52 -12.43
N TYR A 169 8.26 -0.96 -11.20
CA TYR A 169 8.63 -2.35 -10.91
C TYR A 169 7.51 -3.28 -11.37
N LYS A 170 7.88 -4.42 -11.97
CA LYS A 170 6.92 -5.36 -12.57
C LYS A 170 5.90 -5.89 -11.54
N ASN A 171 6.38 -6.12 -10.33
CA ASN A 171 5.58 -6.58 -9.19
C ASN A 171 6.24 -6.17 -7.88
N ILE A 172 5.57 -6.45 -6.76
CA ILE A 172 6.01 -6.05 -5.43
C ILE A 172 7.31 -6.76 -5.00
N LEU A 173 7.57 -7.99 -5.48
CA LEU A 173 8.81 -8.73 -5.17
C LEU A 173 10.03 -8.04 -5.78
N HIS A 174 9.95 -7.56 -7.03
CA HIS A 174 11.04 -6.81 -7.65
C HIS A 174 11.34 -5.48 -6.92
N LEU A 175 10.32 -4.84 -6.34
CA LEU A 175 10.54 -3.67 -5.48
C LEU A 175 11.27 -4.09 -4.19
N MET A 176 10.85 -5.18 -3.56
CA MET A 176 11.44 -5.68 -2.32
C MET A 176 12.92 -6.08 -2.47
N GLU A 177 13.31 -6.65 -3.63
CA GLU A 177 14.69 -7.02 -3.95
C GLU A 177 15.66 -5.83 -4.00
N VAL A 178 15.17 -4.65 -4.40
CA VAL A 178 16.00 -3.46 -4.54
C VAL A 178 15.99 -2.56 -3.29
N LEU A 179 15.12 -2.86 -2.32
CA LEU A 179 15.13 -2.23 -1.01
C LEU A 179 16.23 -2.89 -0.15
#